data_01fa6aaae85a4c80c35b6f9b830a8c4e
#
_entry.id   01fa6aaae85a4c80c35b6f9b830a8c4e
#
_cell.length_a   1.000
_cell.length_b   1.000
_cell.length_c   1.000
_cell.angle_alpha   90.00
_cell.angle_beta   90.00
_cell.angle_gamma   90.00
#
_symmetry.space_group_name_H-M   'P 1'
#
loop_
_entity.id
_entity.type
_entity.pdbx_description
1 polymer ?
#
loop_
_entity_poly.entity_id
_entity_poly.type
_entity_poly.pdbx_seq_one_letter_code
_entity_poly.pdbx_strand_id
1 'polypeptide(L)'
;MIDDPGLDADLKQRLREVLARRPVTEAELRKVLDEGRVCASLVRGRLERGEQRLSELAADPESPLAEMASALRVVNDLRPRLQELESALAELQERAPEYRRSWLTGRPAP
;
A
#
# COMPACT_ATOMS: atom_id res chain seq x y z
N MET A 1 -1.66 -23.81 0.97
CA MET A 1 -1.35 -23.05 0.57
C MET A 1 -0.91 -22.15 1.25
N ILE A 2 -0.49 -21.59 1.21
CA ILE A 2 -0.24 -20.82 1.71
C ILE A 2 -0.12 -19.74 1.56
N ASP A 3 -0.35 -19.12 2.03
CA ASP A 3 -0.36 -17.96 1.88
C ASP A 3 0.78 -17.28 1.98
N ASP A 4 0.95 -16.48 1.12
CA ASP A 4 1.97 -15.50 1.16
C ASP A 4 1.82 -14.76 2.42
N PRO A 5 2.72 -14.85 3.31
CA PRO A 5 2.61 -14.12 4.56
C PRO A 5 2.65 -12.60 4.35
N GLY A 6 3.14 -12.12 3.22
CA GLY A 6 3.13 -10.71 2.91
C GLY A 6 1.95 -10.34 2.04
N LEU A 7 2.24 -9.78 0.88
CA LEU A 7 1.24 -9.45 -0.11
C LEU A 7 1.13 -10.56 -1.12
N ASP A 8 -0.07 -10.95 -1.47
CA ASP A 8 -0.27 -11.89 -2.56
C ASP A 8 -0.04 -11.19 -3.90
N ALA A 9 0.00 -11.97 -4.98
CA ALA A 9 0.30 -11.44 -6.31
C ALA A 9 -0.74 -10.41 -6.77
N ASP A 10 -2.00 -10.64 -6.44
CA ASP A 10 -3.07 -9.71 -6.83
C ASP A 10 -2.91 -8.37 -6.17
N LEU A 11 -2.62 -8.34 -4.87
CA LEU A 11 -2.47 -7.10 -4.14
C LEU A 11 -1.22 -6.35 -4.59
N LYS A 12 -0.12 -7.08 -4.86
CA LYS A 12 1.09 -6.47 -5.41
C LYS A 12 0.82 -5.83 -6.77
N GLN A 13 0.05 -6.50 -7.61
CA GLN A 13 -0.28 -5.98 -8.93
C GLN A 13 -1.16 -4.72 -8.82
N ARG A 14 -2.16 -4.75 -7.94
CA ARG A 14 -3.02 -3.59 -7.71
C ARG A 14 -2.22 -2.40 -7.19
N LEU A 15 -1.28 -2.66 -6.29
CA LEU A 15 -0.42 -1.62 -5.75
C LEU A 15 0.40 -0.96 -6.86
N ARG A 16 1.01 -1.77 -7.72
CA ARG A 16 1.78 -1.25 -8.85
C ARG A 16 0.92 -0.42 -9.79
N GLU A 17 -0.29 -0.89 -10.06
CA GLU A 17 -1.21 -0.17 -10.94
C GLU A 17 -1.61 1.19 -10.37
N VAL A 18 -1.91 1.23 -9.07
CA VAL A 18 -2.27 2.48 -8.41
C VAL A 18 -1.11 3.47 -8.47
N LEU A 19 0.11 3.00 -8.17
CA LEU A 19 1.28 3.85 -8.13
C LEU A 19 1.65 4.39 -9.53
N ALA A 20 1.31 3.64 -10.58
CA ALA A 20 1.66 4.02 -11.95
C ALA A 20 0.61 4.89 -12.64
N ARG A 21 -0.58 5.01 -12.06
CA ARG A 21 -1.67 5.71 -12.74
C ARG A 21 -1.47 7.20 -12.85
N ARG A 22 -1.92 7.73 -13.98
CA ARG A 22 -1.95 9.18 -14.24
C ARG A 22 -3.38 9.52 -14.63
N PRO A 23 -4.21 10.00 -13.70
CA PRO A 23 -5.62 10.27 -14.00
C PRO A 23 -5.76 11.42 -14.98
N VAL A 24 -6.66 11.30 -15.93
CA VAL A 24 -6.96 12.33 -16.90
C VAL A 24 -8.40 12.85 -16.80
N THR A 25 -9.19 12.31 -15.90
CA THR A 25 -10.56 12.78 -15.64
C THR A 25 -10.81 12.77 -14.13
N GLU A 26 -11.84 13.49 -13.71
CA GLU A 26 -12.26 13.51 -12.31
C GLU A 26 -12.64 12.11 -11.83
N ALA A 27 -13.35 11.36 -12.70
CA ALA A 27 -13.77 10.00 -12.36
C ALA A 27 -12.56 9.09 -12.14
N GLU A 28 -11.54 9.21 -13.00
CA GLU A 28 -10.31 8.43 -12.84
C GLU A 28 -9.56 8.81 -11.59
N LEU A 29 -9.48 10.10 -11.28
CA LEU A 29 -8.82 10.57 -10.06
C LEU A 29 -9.50 9.97 -8.82
N ARG A 30 -10.82 10.04 -8.78
CA ARG A 30 -11.59 9.50 -7.67
C ARG A 30 -11.40 8.00 -7.54
N LYS A 31 -11.42 7.30 -8.67
CA LYS A 31 -11.21 5.85 -8.68
C LYS A 31 -9.84 5.47 -8.16
N VAL A 32 -8.79 6.17 -8.61
CA VAL A 32 -7.42 5.89 -8.15
C VAL A 32 -7.30 6.12 -6.66
N LEU A 33 -7.86 7.22 -6.15
CA LEU A 33 -7.82 7.51 -4.73
C LEU A 33 -8.56 6.45 -3.91
N ASP A 34 -9.74 6.04 -4.38
CA ASP A 34 -10.52 5.02 -3.68
C ASP A 34 -9.81 3.68 -3.67
N GLU A 35 -9.30 3.24 -4.82
CA GLU A 35 -8.55 1.99 -4.91
C GLU A 35 -7.28 2.04 -4.06
N GLY A 36 -6.61 3.18 -4.07
CA GLY A 36 -5.42 3.36 -3.26
C GLY A 36 -5.70 3.27 -1.77
N ARG A 37 -6.80 3.86 -1.33
CA ARG A 37 -7.19 3.79 0.08
C ARG A 37 -7.55 2.37 0.50
N VAL A 38 -8.22 1.62 -0.38
CA VAL A 38 -8.53 0.22 -0.11
C VAL A 38 -7.23 -0.58 0.00
N CYS A 39 -6.30 -0.38 -0.93
CA CYS A 39 -5.00 -1.06 -0.87
C CYS A 39 -4.25 -0.70 0.40
N ALA A 40 -4.22 0.57 0.77
CA ALA A 40 -3.54 1.01 2.00
C ALA A 40 -4.15 0.35 3.23
N SER A 41 -5.46 0.26 3.28
CA SER A 41 -6.15 -0.40 4.40
C SER A 41 -5.79 -1.87 4.49
N LEU A 42 -5.75 -2.58 3.35
CA LEU A 42 -5.39 -3.99 3.33
C LEU A 42 -3.95 -4.21 3.76
N VAL A 43 -3.02 -3.39 3.26
CA VAL A 43 -1.60 -3.50 3.62
C VAL A 43 -1.42 -3.19 5.10
N ARG A 44 -2.09 -2.13 5.59
CA ARG A 44 -2.01 -1.75 7.01
C ARG A 44 -2.50 -2.88 7.90
N GLY A 45 -3.62 -3.51 7.53
CA GLY A 45 -4.15 -4.63 8.30
C GLY A 45 -3.18 -5.80 8.36
N ARG A 46 -2.54 -6.12 7.25
CA ARG A 46 -1.54 -7.19 7.22
C ARG A 46 -0.31 -6.84 8.02
N LEU A 47 0.12 -5.58 7.95
CA LEU A 47 1.26 -5.11 8.73
C LEU A 47 0.97 -5.22 10.23
N GLU A 48 -0.21 -4.78 10.65
CA GLU A 48 -0.61 -4.86 12.05
C GLU A 48 -0.63 -6.30 12.55
N ARG A 49 -1.16 -7.21 11.74
CA ARG A 49 -1.18 -8.64 12.11
C ARG A 49 0.24 -9.21 12.17
N GLY A 50 1.11 -8.79 11.24
CA GLY A 50 2.50 -9.21 11.26
C GLY A 50 3.24 -8.72 12.49
N GLU A 51 3.01 -7.47 12.86
CA GLU A 51 3.62 -6.89 14.06
C GLU A 51 3.11 -7.57 15.33
N GLN A 52 1.82 -7.86 15.37
CA GLN A 52 1.22 -8.57 16.50
C GLN A 52 1.81 -9.96 16.62
N ARG A 53 1.91 -10.69 15.51
CA ARG A 53 2.49 -12.02 15.55
C ARG A 53 3.96 -11.99 15.98
N LEU A 54 4.72 -11.03 15.48
CA LEU A 54 6.13 -10.89 15.86
C LEU A 54 6.25 -10.62 17.36
N SER A 55 5.39 -9.76 17.88
CA SER A 55 5.34 -9.46 19.31
C SER A 55 5.04 -10.70 20.15
N GLU A 56 4.06 -11.49 19.71
CA GLU A 56 3.68 -12.73 20.41
C GLU A 56 4.83 -13.75 20.38
N LEU A 57 5.48 -13.89 19.24
CA LEU A 57 6.60 -14.82 19.13
C LEU A 57 7.78 -14.36 19.97
N ALA A 58 8.05 -13.06 20.01
CA ALA A 58 9.14 -12.51 20.80
C ALA A 58 8.91 -12.66 22.29
N ALA A 59 7.66 -12.69 22.72
CA ALA A 59 7.33 -12.83 24.13
C ALA A 59 7.44 -14.27 24.64
N ASP A 60 7.48 -15.24 23.72
CA ASP A 60 7.53 -16.66 24.08
C ASP A 60 8.93 -17.19 23.88
N PRO A 61 9.67 -17.57 24.96
CA PRO A 61 11.04 -18.06 24.81
C PRO A 61 11.13 -19.39 24.07
N GLU A 62 10.00 -20.10 23.88
CA GLU A 62 9.98 -21.36 23.15
C GLU A 62 9.72 -21.16 21.66
N SER A 63 9.53 -19.94 21.21
CA SER A 63 9.22 -19.69 19.80
C SER A 63 10.36 -20.11 18.90
N PRO A 64 10.07 -20.84 17.79
CA PRO A 64 11.09 -21.17 16.81
C PRO A 64 11.65 -19.92 16.15
N LEU A 65 12.98 -19.88 15.99
CA LEU A 65 13.65 -18.76 15.35
C LEU A 65 13.19 -18.58 13.90
N ALA A 66 12.88 -19.70 13.23
CA ALA A 66 12.41 -19.63 11.84
C ALA A 66 11.09 -18.89 11.72
N GLU A 67 10.18 -19.09 12.68
CA GLU A 67 8.91 -18.38 12.69
C GLU A 67 9.09 -16.89 12.98
N MET A 68 9.98 -16.57 13.92
CA MET A 68 10.31 -15.18 14.21
C MET A 68 10.92 -14.48 13.01
N ALA A 69 11.84 -15.14 12.31
CA ALA A 69 12.47 -14.59 11.12
C ALA A 69 11.44 -14.37 10.00
N SER A 70 10.51 -15.30 9.86
CA SER A 70 9.45 -15.20 8.85
C SER A 70 8.54 -13.99 9.15
N ALA A 71 8.12 -13.83 10.41
CA ALA A 71 7.27 -12.72 10.82
C ALA A 71 7.99 -11.37 10.61
N LEU A 72 9.29 -11.34 10.92
CA LEU A 72 10.08 -10.13 10.74
C LEU A 72 10.20 -9.77 9.27
N ARG A 73 10.38 -10.76 8.39
CA ARG A 73 10.42 -10.50 6.94
C ARG A 73 9.12 -9.90 6.43
N VAL A 74 7.99 -10.40 6.92
CA VAL A 74 6.68 -9.85 6.54
C VAL A 74 6.59 -8.38 6.94
N VAL A 75 6.93 -8.06 8.17
CA VAL A 75 6.88 -6.68 8.67
C VAL A 75 7.81 -5.79 7.87
N ASN A 76 9.04 -6.26 7.62
CA ASN A 76 10.03 -5.48 6.89
C ASN A 76 9.66 -5.29 5.41
N ASP A 77 8.91 -6.21 4.83
CA ASP A 77 8.43 -6.08 3.46
C ASP A 77 7.24 -5.11 3.37
N LEU A 78 6.32 -5.18 4.32
CA LEU A 78 5.08 -4.41 4.25
C LEU A 78 5.23 -2.95 4.67
N ARG A 79 6.09 -2.69 5.63
CA ARG A 79 6.24 -1.34 6.17
C ARG A 79 6.63 -0.31 5.11
N PRO A 80 7.67 -0.53 4.30
CA PRO A 80 8.01 0.43 3.25
C PRO A 80 6.96 0.50 2.16
N ARG A 81 6.27 -0.59 1.86
CA ARG A 81 5.22 -0.58 0.84
C ARG A 81 4.05 0.29 1.27
N LEU A 82 3.65 0.20 2.54
CA LEU A 82 2.59 1.04 3.07
C LEU A 82 3.00 2.51 3.03
N GLN A 83 4.23 2.80 3.42
CA GLN A 83 4.74 4.16 3.42
C GLN A 83 4.77 4.75 2.01
N GLU A 84 5.23 3.97 1.04
CA GLU A 84 5.26 4.39 -0.36
C GLU A 84 3.86 4.69 -0.88
N LEU A 85 2.90 3.81 -0.56
CA LEU A 85 1.53 3.98 -1.01
C LEU A 85 0.88 5.21 -0.37
N GLU A 86 1.06 5.39 0.93
CA GLU A 86 0.49 6.54 1.63
C GLU A 86 1.08 7.85 1.10
N SER A 87 2.39 7.85 0.81
CA SER A 87 3.05 9.02 0.24
C SER A 87 2.51 9.34 -1.16
N ALA A 88 2.31 8.31 -1.97
CA ALA A 88 1.78 8.48 -3.32
C ALA A 88 0.36 9.02 -3.29
N LEU A 89 -0.47 8.53 -2.37
CA LEU A 89 -1.84 9.01 -2.23
C LEU A 89 -1.88 10.46 -1.75
N ALA A 90 -1.02 10.82 -0.81
CA ALA A 90 -0.93 12.19 -0.32
C ALA A 90 -0.50 13.14 -1.44
N GLU A 91 0.49 12.73 -2.23
CA GLU A 91 0.95 13.52 -3.36
C GLU A 91 -0.15 13.71 -4.39
N LEU A 92 -0.89 12.66 -4.68
CA LEU A 92 -2.00 12.74 -5.64
C LEU A 92 -3.09 13.68 -5.15
N GLN A 93 -3.40 13.65 -3.86
CA GLN A 93 -4.37 14.56 -3.27
C GLN A 93 -3.88 16.01 -3.33
N GLU A 94 -2.62 16.25 -3.09
CA GLU A 94 -2.04 17.59 -3.18
C GLU A 94 -2.06 18.13 -4.60
N ARG A 95 -1.90 17.25 -5.59
CA ARG A 95 -1.90 17.64 -6.99
C ARG A 95 -3.28 17.68 -7.64
N ALA A 96 -4.30 17.24 -6.92
CA ALA A 96 -5.65 17.19 -7.47
C ALA A 96 -6.11 18.53 -8.07
N PRO A 97 -5.90 19.68 -7.43
CA PRO A 97 -6.30 20.95 -8.04
C PRO A 97 -5.58 21.24 -9.35
N GLU A 98 -4.30 20.85 -9.46
CA GLU A 98 -3.53 21.05 -10.68
C GLU A 98 -4.05 20.18 -11.82
N TYR A 99 -4.37 18.93 -11.51
CA TYR A 99 -4.96 18.02 -12.49
C TYR A 99 -6.29 18.58 -13.00
N ARG A 100 -7.15 19.04 -12.08
CA ARG A 100 -8.44 19.60 -12.45
C ARG A 100 -8.31 20.83 -13.34
N ARG A 101 -7.36 21.71 -13.02
CA ARG A 101 -7.08 22.85 -13.85
C ARG A 101 -6.61 22.45 -15.23
N SER A 102 -5.72 21.45 -15.29
CA SER A 102 -5.21 20.93 -16.54
C SER A 102 -6.34 20.43 -17.44
N TRP A 103 -7.29 19.70 -16.88
CA TRP A 103 -8.42 19.18 -17.66
C TRP A 103 -9.32 20.29 -18.19
N LEU A 104 -9.52 21.34 -17.38
CA LEU A 104 -10.37 22.45 -17.78
C LEU A 104 -9.71 23.32 -18.85
N THR A 105 -8.38 23.44 -18.82
CA THR A 105 -7.67 24.32 -19.75
C THR A 105 -7.09 23.57 -20.95
N GLY A 106 -7.15 22.25 -20.95
CA GLY A 106 -6.57 21.43 -22.01
C GLY A 106 -5.06 21.38 -21.98
N ARG A 107 -4.41 21.84 -20.89
CA ARG A 107 -2.97 21.81 -20.76
C ARG A 107 -2.54 20.56 -20.02
N PRO A 108 -1.35 20.01 -20.38
CA PRO A 108 -0.86 18.83 -19.64
C PRO A 108 -0.64 19.15 -18.17
N ALA A 109 -0.94 18.16 -17.32
CA ALA A 109 -0.64 18.27 -15.89
C ALA A 109 0.87 18.19 -15.70
N PRO A 110 1.41 18.91 -14.70
CA PRO A 110 2.84 18.86 -14.41
C PRO A 110 3.30 17.50 -13.86
#